data_745869991f3b75fd14850557bd41f977
#
_entry.id   745869991f3b75fd14850557bd41f977
#
_cell.length_a   1.000
_cell.length_b   1.000
_cell.length_c   1.000
_cell.angle_alpha   90.00
_cell.angle_beta   90.00
_cell.angle_gamma   90.00
#
_symmetry.space_group_name_H-M   'P 1'
#
loop_
_entity.id
_entity.type
_entity.pdbx_description
1 polymer ?
#
loop_
_entity_poly.entity_id
_entity_poly.type
_entity_poly.pdbx_seq_one_letter_code
_entity_poly.pdbx_strand_id
1 'polypeptide(L)'
;RQRQMCIRDSMISDSTDTLWKSLRADRRLGETKWSDVTVAFDYTLPKHIIFGFPGYYAINMQQHAAFMLPLMRKQLGCYYVDQAVACGIPGDMCTLPLVEVGVAVENEYPDIGNCWLTTNNPCDANMMDNTAMWRALSNDGKKAVHPFTTPLMYDDPTTKELGVHEVYSAIEFLEQQFGVPFNWDTFIEHIEDTNEFNRGSLNRWDIYAKSDNGALNSVVQGLFRIYFYQQGGTKYFKKANKKINKVFEKCVRKNIHPFPLARHRALAWSCGSTYYAHGVQWLYNCWGIMTVINMDSLTGHNIVDTTDRETMMSDIADWHARTPMRTHTVGGNRHLMQMWETAEKFNCDTIIMYDDIG
;
A
#
# COMPACT_ATOMS: atom_id res chain seq x y z
N ARG A 1 10.09 18.50 15.13
CA ARG A 1 9.29 17.47 15.85
C ARG A 1 7.79 17.79 15.77
N GLN A 2 7.33 18.92 16.27
CA GLN A 2 5.90 19.28 16.34
C GLN A 2 5.18 19.28 14.96
N ARG A 3 5.84 19.69 13.86
CA ARG A 3 5.27 19.66 12.50
C ARG A 3 5.22 18.27 11.88
N GLN A 4 6.16 17.40 12.21
CA GLN A 4 6.12 15.99 11.79
C GLN A 4 4.97 15.24 12.48
N MET A 5 4.75 15.51 13.77
CA MET A 5 3.59 15.01 14.50
C MET A 5 2.28 15.47 13.84
N CYS A 6 2.15 16.77 13.49
CA CYS A 6 0.96 17.28 12.81
C CYS A 6 0.67 16.62 11.45
N ILE A 7 1.72 16.25 10.69
CA ILE A 7 1.54 15.54 9.41
C ILE A 7 1.04 14.12 9.68
N ARG A 8 1.69 13.41 10.59
CA ARG A 8 1.30 12.06 10.99
C ARG A 8 -0.13 12.01 11.52
N ASP A 9 -0.46 12.91 12.44
CA ASP A 9 -1.78 12.96 13.07
C ASP A 9 -2.88 13.30 12.05
N SER A 10 -2.58 14.18 11.09
CA SER A 10 -3.49 14.47 9.97
C SER A 10 -3.70 13.25 9.06
N MET A 11 -2.64 12.49 8.73
CA MET A 11 -2.75 11.30 7.91
C MET A 11 -3.57 10.20 8.60
N ILE A 12 -3.31 9.98 9.89
CA ILE A 12 -4.07 9.01 10.70
C ILE A 12 -5.54 9.44 10.79
N SER A 13 -5.80 10.71 11.08
CA SER A 13 -7.17 11.25 11.18
C SER A 13 -7.93 11.10 9.87
N ASP A 14 -7.31 11.45 8.73
CA ASP A 14 -7.96 11.37 7.43
C ASP A 14 -8.23 9.91 7.01
N SER A 15 -7.30 8.99 7.30
CA SER A 15 -7.49 7.55 7.06
C SER A 15 -8.58 6.97 7.96
N THR A 16 -8.59 7.37 9.22
CA THR A 16 -9.63 6.96 10.19
C THR A 16 -11.00 7.52 9.80
N ASP A 17 -11.08 8.78 9.35
CA ASP A 17 -12.34 9.38 8.89
C ASP A 17 -12.90 8.64 7.65
N THR A 18 -12.02 8.22 6.74
CA THR A 18 -12.44 7.39 5.59
C THR A 18 -12.95 6.04 6.05
N LEU A 19 -12.25 5.38 6.98
CA LEU A 19 -12.71 4.12 7.57
C LEU A 19 -14.07 4.30 8.27
N TRP A 20 -14.22 5.31 9.13
CA TRP A 20 -15.49 5.58 9.81
C TRP A 20 -16.63 5.89 8.84
N LYS A 21 -16.35 6.59 7.75
CA LYS A 21 -17.33 6.83 6.68
C LYS A 21 -17.71 5.54 5.98
N SER A 22 -16.78 4.64 5.82
CA SER A 22 -16.98 3.33 5.19
C SER A 22 -17.71 2.36 6.09
N LEU A 23 -17.39 2.34 7.40
CA LEU A 23 -18.05 1.50 8.39
C LEU A 23 -19.52 1.87 8.62
N ARG A 24 -19.93 3.04 8.17
CA ARG A 24 -21.35 3.42 8.11
C ARG A 24 -21.94 3.07 6.76
N ALA A 25 -22.12 1.78 6.52
CA ALA A 25 -22.77 1.27 5.30
C ALA A 25 -24.16 1.84 5.05
N ASP A 26 -24.84 2.29 6.12
CA ASP A 26 -26.12 2.99 6.10
C ASP A 26 -26.02 4.45 5.68
N ARG A 27 -24.81 5.02 5.67
CA ARG A 27 -24.61 6.41 5.28
C ARG A 27 -24.91 6.60 3.79
N ARG A 28 -25.73 7.58 3.50
CA ARG A 28 -26.08 7.95 2.14
C ARG A 28 -25.30 9.17 1.66
N LEU A 29 -24.89 9.13 0.40
CA LEU A 29 -24.48 10.29 -0.39
C LEU A 29 -25.68 10.68 -1.26
N GLY A 30 -26.55 11.54 -0.74
CA GLY A 30 -27.86 11.75 -1.34
C GLY A 30 -28.75 10.51 -1.19
N GLU A 31 -29.21 9.93 -2.31
CA GLU A 31 -30.03 8.70 -2.31
C GLU A 31 -29.20 7.41 -2.32
N THR A 32 -27.92 7.48 -2.69
CA THR A 32 -27.02 6.33 -2.84
C THR A 32 -26.39 5.93 -1.50
N LYS A 33 -26.42 4.65 -1.16
CA LYS A 33 -25.67 4.15 0.00
C LYS A 33 -24.19 4.18 -0.29
N TRP A 34 -23.39 4.46 0.75
CA TRP A 34 -21.92 4.47 0.62
C TRP A 34 -21.37 3.12 0.16
N SER A 35 -21.91 2.01 0.65
CA SER A 35 -21.54 0.66 0.24
C SER A 35 -21.71 0.41 -1.24
N ASP A 36 -22.72 1.01 -1.89
CA ASP A 36 -23.04 0.76 -3.28
C ASP A 36 -22.00 1.37 -4.26
N VAL A 37 -21.27 2.38 -3.78
CA VAL A 37 -20.26 3.12 -4.57
C VAL A 37 -18.84 2.91 -4.08
N THR A 38 -18.60 1.89 -3.27
CA THR A 38 -17.30 1.59 -2.70
C THR A 38 -16.80 0.23 -3.16
N VAL A 39 -15.51 0.16 -3.51
CA VAL A 39 -14.80 -1.09 -3.82
C VAL A 39 -13.80 -1.36 -2.73
N ALA A 40 -13.86 -2.54 -2.17
CA ALA A 40 -12.82 -3.05 -1.29
C ALA A 40 -11.70 -3.67 -2.14
N PHE A 41 -10.45 -3.44 -1.77
CA PHE A 41 -9.29 -3.99 -2.48
C PHE A 41 -8.15 -4.29 -1.51
N ASP A 42 -7.28 -5.22 -1.93
CA ASP A 42 -6.12 -5.61 -1.17
C ASP A 42 -4.95 -4.64 -1.34
N TYR A 43 -3.96 -4.79 -0.48
CA TYR A 43 -2.68 -4.09 -0.56
C TYR A 43 -1.99 -4.42 -1.90
N THR A 44 -1.35 -3.43 -2.50
CA THR A 44 -0.60 -3.52 -3.76
C THR A 44 -1.41 -3.57 -5.07
N LEU A 45 -2.72 -3.75 -5.05
CA LEU A 45 -3.52 -3.66 -6.27
C LEU A 45 -3.40 -2.30 -6.96
N PRO A 46 -3.52 -2.26 -8.31
CA PRO A 46 -3.53 -1.01 -9.04
C PRO A 46 -4.87 -0.28 -8.86
N LYS A 47 -5.10 0.22 -7.65
CA LYS A 47 -6.36 0.91 -7.29
C LYS A 47 -6.70 2.09 -8.20
N HIS A 48 -5.73 2.56 -8.98
CA HIS A 48 -5.93 3.65 -9.93
C HIS A 48 -7.09 3.40 -10.88
N ILE A 49 -7.32 2.13 -11.25
CA ILE A 49 -8.44 1.76 -12.12
C ILE A 49 -9.80 2.21 -11.56
N ILE A 50 -9.95 2.30 -10.25
CA ILE A 50 -11.21 2.75 -9.63
C ILE A 50 -11.49 4.21 -9.94
N PHE A 51 -10.46 5.01 -10.18
CA PHE A 51 -10.65 6.43 -10.51
C PHE A 51 -11.13 6.68 -11.94
N GLY A 52 -11.16 5.65 -12.78
CA GLY A 52 -11.90 5.67 -14.04
C GLY A 52 -13.43 5.59 -13.85
N PHE A 53 -13.92 5.47 -12.61
CA PHE A 53 -15.33 5.43 -12.30
C PHE A 53 -15.70 6.64 -11.41
N PRO A 54 -16.04 7.80 -11.99
CA PRO A 54 -16.37 9.00 -11.24
C PRO A 54 -17.52 8.77 -10.24
N GLY A 55 -17.29 9.15 -8.99
CA GLY A 55 -18.26 8.93 -7.92
C GLY A 55 -18.09 7.62 -7.14
N TYR A 56 -17.19 6.75 -7.57
CA TYR A 56 -16.83 5.53 -6.84
C TYR A 56 -15.57 5.73 -6.00
N TYR A 57 -15.41 4.91 -4.97
CA TYR A 57 -14.36 5.05 -3.97
C TYR A 57 -13.67 3.71 -3.72
N ALA A 58 -12.38 3.77 -3.45
CA ALA A 58 -11.58 2.60 -3.14
C ALA A 58 -11.25 2.54 -1.64
N ILE A 59 -11.36 1.36 -1.04
CA ILE A 59 -10.96 1.12 0.35
C ILE A 59 -10.02 -0.08 0.39
N ASN A 60 -8.82 0.16 0.92
CA ASN A 60 -7.89 -0.93 1.17
C ASN A 60 -8.24 -1.60 2.51
N MET A 61 -8.94 -2.72 2.43
CA MET A 61 -9.41 -3.43 3.61
C MET A 61 -8.29 -4.18 4.32
N GLN A 62 -7.37 -4.77 3.59
CA GLN A 62 -6.23 -5.46 4.14
C GLN A 62 -5.40 -4.54 5.05
N GLN A 63 -5.12 -3.32 4.62
CA GLN A 63 -4.45 -2.35 5.48
C GLN A 63 -5.28 -1.96 6.69
N HIS A 64 -6.60 -1.81 6.55
CA HIS A 64 -7.46 -1.49 7.68
C HIS A 64 -7.54 -2.65 8.68
N ALA A 65 -7.75 -3.86 8.23
CA ALA A 65 -7.81 -5.03 9.08
C ALA A 65 -6.46 -5.30 9.79
N ALA A 66 -5.39 -5.36 9.02
CA ALA A 66 -4.10 -5.80 9.56
C ALA A 66 -3.30 -4.72 10.29
N PHE A 67 -3.46 -3.44 9.93
CA PHE A 67 -2.73 -2.35 10.60
C PHE A 67 -3.55 -1.60 11.64
N MET A 68 -4.81 -1.30 11.33
CA MET A 68 -5.59 -0.46 12.23
C MET A 68 -6.16 -1.23 13.43
N LEU A 69 -6.61 -2.47 13.24
CA LEU A 69 -7.16 -3.27 14.34
C LEU A 69 -6.11 -3.58 15.42
N PRO A 70 -4.89 -4.07 15.09
CA PRO A 70 -3.85 -4.28 16.08
C PRO A 70 -3.34 -3.01 16.74
N LEU A 71 -3.34 -1.86 16.03
CA LEU A 71 -2.99 -0.57 16.62
C LEU A 71 -4.01 -0.09 17.63
N MET A 72 -5.28 -0.39 17.42
CA MET A 72 -6.38 -0.06 18.33
C MET A 72 -6.46 -1.05 19.50
N ARG A 73 -6.29 -2.33 19.23
CA ARG A 73 -6.35 -3.42 20.21
C ARG A 73 -5.47 -4.58 19.75
N LYS A 74 -4.28 -4.70 20.34
CA LYS A 74 -3.31 -5.74 19.99
C LYS A 74 -3.91 -7.16 20.09
N GLN A 75 -4.77 -7.42 21.07
CA GLN A 75 -5.39 -8.73 21.27
C GLN A 75 -6.33 -9.14 20.11
N LEU A 76 -6.92 -8.17 19.40
CA LEU A 76 -7.77 -8.49 18.24
C LEU A 76 -6.95 -9.06 17.10
N GLY A 77 -5.76 -8.54 16.84
CA GLY A 77 -4.88 -9.11 15.82
C GLY A 77 -4.57 -10.58 16.09
N CYS A 78 -4.17 -10.92 17.32
CA CYS A 78 -3.91 -12.29 17.72
C CYS A 78 -5.16 -13.17 17.60
N TYR A 79 -6.33 -12.67 18.03
CA TYR A 79 -7.58 -13.39 17.92
C TYR A 79 -7.90 -13.80 16.47
N TYR A 80 -7.80 -12.86 15.52
CA TYR A 80 -8.09 -13.16 14.12
C TYR A 80 -7.04 -14.08 13.48
N VAL A 81 -5.78 -13.97 13.86
CA VAL A 81 -4.76 -14.95 13.45
C VAL A 81 -5.15 -16.35 13.92
N ASP A 82 -5.57 -16.51 15.19
CA ASP A 82 -6.02 -17.80 15.73
C ASP A 82 -7.22 -18.35 14.97
N GLN A 83 -8.17 -17.49 14.55
CA GLN A 83 -9.33 -17.93 13.74
C GLN A 83 -8.91 -18.39 12.34
N ALA A 84 -7.97 -17.70 11.69
CA ALA A 84 -7.43 -18.11 10.40
C ALA A 84 -6.72 -19.46 10.49
N VAL A 85 -5.90 -19.65 11.53
CA VAL A 85 -5.22 -20.92 11.80
C VAL A 85 -6.22 -22.05 12.10
N ALA A 86 -7.27 -21.78 12.86
CA ALA A 86 -8.33 -22.75 13.12
C ALA A 86 -9.06 -23.20 11.85
N CYS A 87 -9.10 -22.36 10.81
CA CYS A 87 -9.64 -22.70 9.49
C CYS A 87 -8.67 -23.48 8.59
N GLY A 88 -7.45 -23.76 9.06
CA GLY A 88 -6.46 -24.54 8.34
C GLY A 88 -5.42 -23.73 7.56
N ILE A 89 -5.35 -22.41 7.76
CA ILE A 89 -4.28 -21.59 7.21
C ILE A 89 -3.02 -21.77 8.08
N PRO A 90 -1.84 -22.00 7.49
CA PRO A 90 -0.60 -22.16 8.25
C PRO A 90 -0.29 -20.92 9.10
N GLY A 91 0.03 -21.13 10.37
CA GLY A 91 0.28 -20.04 11.31
C GLY A 91 1.67 -19.38 11.17
N ASP A 92 2.53 -19.96 10.36
CA ASP A 92 3.87 -19.46 10.00
C ASP A 92 3.87 -18.53 8.77
N MET A 93 2.70 -18.12 8.33
CA MET A 93 2.54 -17.17 7.23
C MET A 93 2.54 -15.72 7.73
N CYS A 94 2.66 -14.78 6.80
CA CYS A 94 2.56 -13.36 7.10
C CYS A 94 1.25 -13.03 7.84
N THR A 95 1.37 -12.31 8.94
CA THR A 95 0.22 -11.95 9.80
C THR A 95 -0.76 -11.01 9.12
N LEU A 96 -0.34 -10.28 8.08
CA LEU A 96 -1.21 -9.35 7.36
C LEU A 96 -2.41 -10.07 6.71
N PRO A 97 -2.22 -11.05 5.81
CA PRO A 97 -3.31 -11.84 5.27
C PRO A 97 -4.02 -12.68 6.34
N LEU A 98 -3.31 -13.23 7.32
CA LEU A 98 -3.93 -14.03 8.39
C LEU A 98 -5.01 -13.25 9.16
N VAL A 99 -4.73 -12.01 9.52
CA VAL A 99 -5.73 -11.16 10.20
C VAL A 99 -6.93 -10.93 9.29
N GLU A 100 -6.69 -10.68 8.01
CA GLU A 100 -7.77 -10.46 7.03
C GLU A 100 -8.66 -11.69 6.87
N VAL A 101 -8.06 -12.87 6.71
CA VAL A 101 -8.79 -14.15 6.65
C VAL A 101 -9.59 -14.37 7.93
N GLY A 102 -9.01 -14.14 9.11
CA GLY A 102 -9.70 -14.32 10.37
C GLY A 102 -10.93 -13.43 10.50
N VAL A 103 -10.84 -12.17 10.08
CA VAL A 103 -11.99 -11.24 10.05
C VAL A 103 -13.07 -11.73 9.08
N ALA A 104 -12.65 -12.26 7.91
CA ALA A 104 -13.59 -12.78 6.91
C ALA A 104 -14.29 -14.05 7.38
N VAL A 105 -13.57 -14.97 8.00
CA VAL A 105 -14.12 -16.23 8.53
C VAL A 105 -15.12 -16.00 9.64
N GLU A 106 -14.83 -15.04 10.53
CA GLU A 106 -15.76 -14.63 11.60
C GLU A 106 -16.97 -13.83 11.06
N ASN A 107 -17.01 -13.53 9.76
CA ASN A 107 -18.04 -12.70 9.12
C ASN A 107 -18.14 -11.31 9.77
N GLU A 108 -17.01 -10.78 10.21
CA GLU A 108 -16.93 -9.49 10.89
C GLU A 108 -16.46 -8.37 9.95
N TYR A 109 -16.23 -8.66 8.66
CA TYR A 109 -16.06 -7.60 7.69
C TYR A 109 -17.32 -6.75 7.60
N PRO A 110 -17.20 -5.44 7.81
CA PRO A 110 -18.34 -4.56 7.64
C PRO A 110 -18.77 -4.57 6.16
N ASP A 111 -20.07 -4.45 5.93
CA ASP A 111 -20.66 -4.38 4.58
C ASP A 111 -20.41 -3.03 3.94
N ILE A 112 -19.14 -2.77 3.57
CA ILE A 112 -18.65 -1.46 3.13
C ILE A 112 -18.33 -1.37 1.64
N GLY A 113 -18.34 -2.48 0.90
CA GLY A 113 -17.98 -2.51 -0.51
C GLY A 113 -19.08 -3.14 -1.37
N ASN A 114 -19.29 -2.62 -2.56
CA ASN A 114 -20.12 -3.23 -3.59
C ASN A 114 -19.55 -4.58 -4.03
N CYS A 115 -18.24 -4.56 -4.31
CA CYS A 115 -17.46 -5.72 -4.74
C CYS A 115 -16.04 -5.66 -4.17
N TRP A 116 -15.30 -6.74 -4.39
CA TRP A 116 -13.92 -6.89 -3.95
C TRP A 116 -13.00 -7.15 -5.13
N LEU A 117 -11.85 -6.46 -5.10
CA LEU A 117 -10.70 -6.81 -5.90
C LEU A 117 -9.65 -7.42 -4.97
N THR A 118 -9.35 -8.70 -5.14
CA THR A 118 -8.31 -9.39 -4.38
C THR A 118 -7.07 -9.59 -5.25
N THR A 119 -5.93 -9.86 -4.66
CA THR A 119 -4.70 -10.15 -5.39
C THR A 119 -4.01 -11.39 -4.87
N ASN A 120 -3.48 -12.21 -5.76
CA ASN A 120 -2.56 -13.29 -5.41
C ASN A 120 -1.10 -12.81 -5.37
N ASN A 121 -0.88 -11.52 -5.36
CA ASN A 121 0.40 -10.87 -5.30
C ASN A 121 0.53 -10.11 -3.97
N PRO A 122 1.68 -10.02 -3.34
CA PRO A 122 3.01 -10.38 -3.87
C PRO A 122 3.49 -11.79 -3.52
N CYS A 123 2.85 -12.53 -2.65
CA CYS A 123 3.40 -13.74 -2.05
C CYS A 123 2.39 -14.87 -1.95
N ASP A 124 2.86 -16.05 -1.58
CA ASP A 124 2.07 -17.24 -1.30
C ASP A 124 1.01 -17.02 -0.21
N ALA A 125 1.30 -16.20 0.80
CA ALA A 125 0.34 -15.84 1.82
C ALA A 125 -0.90 -15.15 1.22
N ASN A 126 -0.71 -14.20 0.33
CA ASN A 126 -1.81 -13.55 -0.38
C ASN A 126 -2.55 -14.50 -1.33
N MET A 127 -1.85 -15.45 -1.95
CA MET A 127 -2.50 -16.47 -2.78
C MET A 127 -3.46 -17.35 -1.97
N MET A 128 -3.08 -17.73 -0.75
CA MET A 128 -3.93 -18.52 0.15
C MET A 128 -5.07 -17.66 0.70
N ASP A 129 -4.77 -16.41 1.08
CA ASP A 129 -5.74 -15.44 1.52
C ASP A 129 -6.85 -15.24 0.48
N ASN A 130 -6.51 -15.03 -0.78
CA ASN A 130 -7.48 -14.90 -1.86
C ASN A 130 -8.44 -16.09 -1.93
N THR A 131 -7.94 -17.30 -1.76
CA THR A 131 -8.79 -18.49 -1.80
C THR A 131 -9.75 -18.52 -0.61
N ALA A 132 -9.28 -18.16 0.58
CA ALA A 132 -10.09 -18.11 1.78
C ALA A 132 -11.11 -16.96 1.73
N MET A 133 -10.69 -15.78 1.28
CA MET A 133 -11.53 -14.61 1.10
C MET A 133 -12.60 -14.85 0.05
N TRP A 134 -12.23 -15.45 -1.07
CA TRP A 134 -13.19 -15.80 -2.12
C TRP A 134 -14.25 -16.77 -1.59
N ARG A 135 -13.86 -17.80 -0.83
CA ARG A 135 -14.81 -18.74 -0.19
C ARG A 135 -15.71 -18.02 0.84
N ALA A 136 -15.12 -17.22 1.71
CA ALA A 136 -15.87 -16.54 2.77
C ALA A 136 -16.85 -15.50 2.21
N LEU A 137 -16.46 -14.75 1.18
CA LEU A 137 -17.25 -13.64 0.64
C LEU A 137 -18.20 -14.07 -0.47
N SER A 138 -17.82 -15.05 -1.33
CA SER A 138 -18.65 -15.49 -2.47
C SER A 138 -19.64 -16.58 -2.11
N ASN A 139 -19.36 -17.44 -1.12
CA ASN A 139 -20.26 -18.55 -0.76
C ASN A 139 -21.66 -18.12 -0.35
N ASP A 140 -21.81 -16.92 0.16
CA ASP A 140 -23.10 -16.35 0.50
C ASP A 140 -23.76 -15.59 -0.67
N GLY A 141 -23.10 -15.49 -1.82
CA GLY A 141 -23.60 -14.74 -2.98
C GLY A 141 -23.85 -13.24 -2.72
N LYS A 142 -23.34 -12.71 -1.60
CA LYS A 142 -23.59 -11.35 -1.18
C LYS A 142 -22.76 -10.32 -1.93
N LYS A 143 -21.55 -10.74 -2.40
CA LYS A 143 -20.64 -9.84 -3.09
C LYS A 143 -19.86 -10.55 -4.17
N ALA A 144 -19.64 -9.84 -5.26
CA ALA A 144 -18.74 -10.28 -6.32
C ALA A 144 -17.29 -10.06 -5.89
N VAL A 145 -16.43 -11.03 -6.18
CA VAL A 145 -15.00 -11.00 -5.92
C VAL A 145 -14.26 -11.25 -7.22
N HIS A 146 -13.33 -10.39 -7.57
CA HIS A 146 -12.46 -10.55 -8.73
C HIS A 146 -11.02 -10.75 -8.26
N PRO A 147 -10.41 -11.92 -8.49
CA PRO A 147 -9.01 -12.16 -8.20
C PRO A 147 -8.13 -11.54 -9.29
N PHE A 148 -7.28 -10.61 -8.93
CA PHE A 148 -6.29 -10.02 -9.82
C PHE A 148 -5.00 -10.85 -9.76
N THR A 149 -4.64 -11.47 -10.88
CA THR A 149 -3.46 -12.31 -10.97
C THR A 149 -2.30 -11.56 -11.59
N THR A 150 -1.21 -11.40 -10.86
CA THR A 150 -0.01 -10.79 -11.40
C THR A 150 0.98 -11.86 -11.81
N PRO A 151 1.49 -11.82 -13.05
CA PRO A 151 2.48 -12.76 -13.53
C PRO A 151 3.79 -12.70 -12.73
N LEU A 152 4.45 -13.85 -12.49
CA LEU A 152 5.70 -13.90 -11.73
C LEU A 152 6.91 -13.44 -12.54
N MET A 153 6.94 -13.68 -13.84
CA MET A 153 8.07 -13.44 -14.74
C MET A 153 7.86 -12.17 -15.57
N TYR A 154 7.85 -11.03 -14.94
CA TYR A 154 7.48 -9.75 -15.58
C TYR A 154 8.47 -9.22 -16.62
N ASP A 155 9.66 -9.79 -16.74
CA ASP A 155 10.63 -9.46 -17.81
C ASP A 155 10.34 -10.20 -19.13
N ASP A 156 9.48 -11.21 -19.10
CA ASP A 156 9.05 -11.95 -20.28
C ASP A 156 7.92 -11.20 -21.01
N PRO A 157 7.99 -11.02 -22.33
CA PRO A 157 6.96 -10.29 -23.10
C PRO A 157 5.55 -10.89 -22.95
N THR A 158 5.41 -12.21 -22.97
CA THR A 158 4.12 -12.90 -22.81
C THR A 158 3.52 -12.63 -21.44
N THR A 159 4.37 -12.59 -20.43
CA THR A 159 3.98 -12.25 -19.05
C THR A 159 3.51 -10.81 -18.92
N LYS A 160 4.13 -9.88 -19.67
CA LYS A 160 3.65 -8.48 -19.73
C LYS A 160 2.28 -8.38 -20.36
N GLU A 161 2.04 -9.05 -21.47
CA GLU A 161 0.71 -9.11 -22.12
C GLU A 161 -0.35 -9.64 -21.16
N LEU A 162 -0.05 -10.70 -20.41
CA LEU A 162 -0.94 -11.22 -19.39
C LEU A 162 -1.22 -10.19 -18.29
N GLY A 163 -0.21 -9.46 -17.83
CA GLY A 163 -0.38 -8.39 -16.84
C GLY A 163 -1.30 -7.27 -17.33
N VAL A 164 -1.17 -6.86 -18.59
CA VAL A 164 -2.06 -5.89 -19.23
C VAL A 164 -3.50 -6.42 -19.33
N HIS A 165 -3.63 -7.68 -19.74
CA HIS A 165 -4.94 -8.35 -19.81
C HIS A 165 -5.64 -8.37 -18.45
N GLU A 166 -4.91 -8.67 -17.36
CA GLU A 166 -5.47 -8.66 -16.00
C GLU A 166 -5.98 -7.27 -15.58
N VAL A 167 -5.28 -6.19 -15.95
CA VAL A 167 -5.76 -4.84 -15.67
C VAL A 167 -7.06 -4.54 -16.42
N TYR A 168 -7.16 -4.93 -17.70
CA TYR A 168 -8.40 -4.78 -18.46
C TYR A 168 -9.53 -5.64 -17.90
N SER A 169 -9.24 -6.88 -17.50
CA SER A 169 -10.22 -7.78 -16.88
C SER A 169 -10.80 -7.20 -15.58
N ALA A 170 -9.95 -6.55 -14.77
CA ALA A 170 -10.42 -5.86 -13.57
C ALA A 170 -11.30 -4.64 -13.91
N ILE A 171 -11.00 -3.90 -14.98
CA ILE A 171 -11.84 -2.80 -15.47
C ILE A 171 -13.20 -3.33 -15.94
N GLU A 172 -13.22 -4.37 -16.77
CA GLU A 172 -14.45 -5.00 -17.26
C GLU A 172 -15.32 -5.52 -16.11
N PHE A 173 -14.70 -6.16 -15.11
CA PHE A 173 -15.40 -6.59 -13.92
C PHE A 173 -16.08 -5.42 -13.20
N LEU A 174 -15.37 -4.30 -13.02
CA LEU A 174 -15.93 -3.11 -12.37
C LEU A 174 -17.03 -2.46 -13.20
N GLU A 175 -16.92 -2.41 -14.54
CA GLU A 175 -17.98 -1.94 -15.43
C GLU A 175 -19.25 -2.77 -15.25
N GLN A 176 -19.11 -4.08 -15.17
CA GLN A 176 -20.24 -4.99 -14.91
C GLN A 176 -20.87 -4.78 -13.54
N GLN A 177 -20.05 -4.62 -12.48
CA GLN A 177 -20.57 -4.42 -11.13
C GLN A 177 -21.25 -3.07 -10.93
N PHE A 178 -20.75 -2.04 -11.58
CA PHE A 178 -21.28 -0.68 -11.44
C PHE A 178 -22.37 -0.34 -12.45
N GLY A 179 -22.39 -1.05 -13.57
CA GLY A 179 -23.31 -0.73 -14.68
C GLY A 179 -23.01 0.58 -15.41
N VAL A 180 -21.77 1.08 -15.29
CA VAL A 180 -21.30 2.31 -15.94
C VAL A 180 -19.96 2.06 -16.65
N PRO A 181 -19.74 2.73 -17.81
CA PRO A 181 -18.49 2.57 -18.55
C PRO A 181 -17.32 3.25 -17.84
N PHE A 182 -16.12 2.72 -18.09
CA PHE A 182 -14.86 3.30 -17.62
C PHE A 182 -14.58 4.64 -18.30
N ASN A 183 -14.30 5.65 -17.52
CA ASN A 183 -13.98 6.99 -18.01
C ASN A 183 -12.46 7.18 -18.11
N TRP A 184 -11.96 7.11 -19.34
CA TRP A 184 -10.53 7.21 -19.63
C TRP A 184 -9.94 8.59 -19.31
N ASP A 185 -10.68 9.67 -19.54
CA ASP A 185 -10.19 11.04 -19.30
C ASP A 185 -9.96 11.27 -17.80
N THR A 186 -10.93 10.89 -16.97
CA THR A 186 -10.79 10.96 -15.51
C THR A 186 -9.68 10.07 -15.01
N PHE A 187 -9.50 8.90 -15.61
CA PHE A 187 -8.43 7.98 -15.26
C PHE A 187 -7.05 8.56 -15.58
N ILE A 188 -6.87 9.13 -16.79
CA ILE A 188 -5.62 9.77 -17.21
C ILE A 188 -5.29 10.95 -16.28
N GLU A 189 -6.26 11.80 -15.98
CA GLU A 189 -6.07 12.90 -15.02
C GLU A 189 -5.56 12.41 -13.66
N HIS A 190 -6.13 11.30 -13.18
CA HIS A 190 -5.70 10.70 -11.93
C HIS A 190 -4.28 10.09 -12.01
N ILE A 191 -3.92 9.46 -13.12
CA ILE A 191 -2.57 8.94 -13.34
C ILE A 191 -1.55 10.08 -13.34
N GLU A 192 -1.85 11.23 -13.96
CA GLU A 192 -0.96 12.40 -13.92
C GLU A 192 -0.80 12.96 -12.50
N ASP A 193 -1.87 13.01 -11.70
CA ASP A 193 -1.77 13.36 -10.28
C ASP A 193 -0.86 12.40 -9.49
N THR A 194 -0.93 11.11 -9.82
CA THR A 194 -0.07 10.08 -9.23
C THR A 194 1.37 10.24 -9.68
N ASN A 195 1.61 10.56 -10.94
CA ASN A 195 2.93 10.86 -11.47
C ASN A 195 3.56 12.08 -10.77
N GLU A 196 2.79 13.13 -10.52
CA GLU A 196 3.28 14.29 -9.73
C GLU A 196 3.74 13.86 -8.32
N PHE A 197 2.95 13.02 -7.66
CA PHE A 197 3.32 12.47 -6.35
C PHE A 197 4.59 11.61 -6.42
N ASN A 198 4.70 10.74 -7.40
CA ASN A 198 5.85 9.85 -7.57
C ASN A 198 7.12 10.64 -7.89
N ARG A 199 7.06 11.64 -8.77
CA ARG A 199 8.20 12.56 -9.04
C ARG A 199 8.67 13.25 -7.75
N GLY A 200 7.75 13.72 -6.92
CA GLY A 200 8.09 14.32 -5.62
C GLY A 200 8.77 13.33 -4.67
N SER A 201 8.35 12.07 -4.65
CA SER A 201 8.97 11.01 -3.84
C SER A 201 10.37 10.67 -4.34
N LEU A 202 10.54 10.49 -5.65
CA LEU A 202 11.84 10.22 -6.28
C LEU A 202 12.83 11.35 -6.02
N ASN A 203 12.40 12.62 -6.13
CA ASN A 203 13.25 13.76 -5.79
C ASN A 203 13.69 13.75 -4.32
N ARG A 204 12.81 13.40 -3.40
CA ARG A 204 13.18 13.25 -1.97
C ARG A 204 14.21 12.13 -1.79
N TRP A 205 14.06 11.02 -2.48
CA TRP A 205 15.02 9.91 -2.42
C TRP A 205 16.39 10.28 -2.95
N ASP A 206 16.46 11.03 -4.04
CA ASP A 206 17.74 11.50 -4.59
C ASP A 206 18.46 12.43 -3.61
N ILE A 207 17.72 13.20 -2.83
CA ILE A 207 18.30 14.04 -1.77
C ILE A 207 18.74 13.17 -0.59
N TYR A 208 17.94 12.18 -0.17
CA TYR A 208 18.31 11.26 0.89
C TYR A 208 19.53 10.41 0.56
N ALA A 209 19.71 10.02 -0.69
CA ALA A 209 20.87 9.27 -1.14
C ALA A 209 22.18 10.06 -0.95
N LYS A 210 22.11 11.40 -0.98
CA LYS A 210 23.27 12.30 -0.99
C LYS A 210 23.49 13.05 0.32
N SER A 211 22.52 13.07 1.21
CA SER A 211 22.51 13.98 2.36
C SER A 211 21.79 13.40 3.57
N ASP A 212 22.32 13.70 4.76
CA ASP A 212 21.67 13.40 6.04
C ASP A 212 20.57 14.40 6.40
N ASN A 213 20.34 15.42 5.59
CA ASN A 213 19.40 16.51 5.82
C ASN A 213 17.93 16.14 5.62
N GLY A 214 17.64 14.85 5.45
CA GLY A 214 16.28 14.39 5.29
C GLY A 214 15.46 14.54 6.56
N ALA A 215 14.43 15.35 6.52
CA ALA A 215 13.55 15.59 7.66
C ALA A 215 12.62 14.44 8.01
N LEU A 216 12.57 13.40 7.18
CA LEU A 216 11.63 12.30 7.30
C LEU A 216 12.39 11.00 7.53
N ASN A 217 12.11 10.33 8.62
CA ASN A 217 12.58 8.97 8.85
C ASN A 217 11.75 7.96 8.02
N SER A 218 12.22 6.71 7.97
CA SER A 218 11.56 5.65 7.21
C SER A 218 10.11 5.40 7.62
N VAL A 219 9.78 5.53 8.92
CA VAL A 219 8.40 5.37 9.42
C VAL A 219 7.47 6.42 8.83
N VAL A 220 7.89 7.69 8.80
CA VAL A 220 7.06 8.75 8.22
C VAL A 220 6.87 8.55 6.72
N GLN A 221 7.91 8.09 6.02
CA GLN A 221 7.82 7.75 4.60
C GLN A 221 6.88 6.59 4.35
N GLY A 222 6.99 5.50 5.13
CA GLY A 222 6.10 4.34 5.06
C GLY A 222 4.65 4.71 5.35
N LEU A 223 4.39 5.45 6.44
CA LEU A 223 3.04 5.95 6.75
C LEU A 223 2.48 6.84 5.64
N PHE A 224 3.32 7.67 5.01
CA PHE A 224 2.88 8.48 3.89
C PHE A 224 2.54 7.64 2.67
N ARG A 225 3.23 6.52 2.46
CA ARG A 225 2.91 5.55 1.42
C ARG A 225 1.60 4.83 1.71
N ILE A 226 1.39 4.38 2.94
CA ILE A 226 0.10 3.81 3.38
C ILE A 226 -1.03 4.82 3.16
N TYR A 227 -0.82 6.08 3.51
CA TYR A 227 -1.79 7.14 3.27
C TYR A 227 -2.08 7.34 1.78
N PHE A 228 -1.06 7.23 0.91
CA PHE A 228 -1.27 7.24 -0.53
C PHE A 228 -2.18 6.09 -0.99
N TYR A 229 -2.01 4.89 -0.49
CA TYR A 229 -2.88 3.76 -0.83
C TYR A 229 -4.33 3.97 -0.38
N GLN A 230 -4.56 4.70 0.69
CA GLN A 230 -5.92 4.98 1.19
C GLN A 230 -6.54 6.21 0.52
N GLN A 231 -5.78 7.26 0.34
CA GLN A 231 -6.29 8.60 0.01
C GLN A 231 -5.73 9.17 -1.31
N GLY A 232 -4.87 8.43 -2.01
CA GLY A 232 -4.32 8.88 -3.30
C GLY A 232 -5.44 9.33 -4.24
N GLY A 233 -5.23 10.40 -4.99
CA GLY A 233 -6.21 11.03 -5.86
C GLY A 233 -7.20 11.96 -5.16
N THR A 234 -7.30 11.94 -3.83
CA THR A 234 -8.19 12.84 -3.11
C THR A 234 -7.57 14.21 -2.84
N LYS A 235 -8.44 15.23 -2.67
CA LYS A 235 -7.99 16.58 -2.24
C LYS A 235 -7.20 16.58 -0.93
N TYR A 236 -7.49 15.64 -0.05
CA TYR A 236 -6.78 15.49 1.23
C TYR A 236 -5.35 15.04 1.01
N PHE A 237 -5.17 14.03 0.16
CA PHE A 237 -3.84 13.54 -0.19
C PHE A 237 -3.01 14.61 -0.93
N LYS A 238 -3.59 15.31 -1.91
CA LYS A 238 -2.92 16.42 -2.62
C LYS A 238 -2.42 17.49 -1.63
N LYS A 239 -3.24 17.85 -0.63
CA LYS A 239 -2.88 18.81 0.42
C LYS A 239 -1.74 18.28 1.31
N ALA A 240 -1.80 17.01 1.70
CA ALA A 240 -0.77 16.37 2.52
C ALA A 240 0.57 16.28 1.75
N ASN A 241 0.53 15.90 0.47
CA ASN A 241 1.71 15.84 -0.40
C ASN A 241 2.41 17.21 -0.53
N LYS A 242 1.66 18.27 -0.82
CA LYS A 242 2.19 19.65 -0.84
C LYS A 242 2.83 20.05 0.50
N LYS A 243 2.20 19.67 1.61
CA LYS A 243 2.70 19.99 2.95
C LYS A 243 4.00 19.24 3.28
N ILE A 244 4.07 17.94 2.95
CA ILE A 244 5.27 17.12 3.21
C ILE A 244 6.45 17.61 2.38
N ASN A 245 6.25 17.91 1.08
CA ASN A 245 7.27 18.43 0.20
C ASN A 245 7.81 19.77 0.73
N LYS A 246 6.91 20.71 1.10
CA LYS A 246 7.30 22.01 1.66
C LYS A 246 8.10 21.91 2.98
N VAL A 247 7.73 20.94 3.84
CA VAL A 247 8.47 20.71 5.09
C VAL A 247 9.85 20.14 4.77
N PHE A 248 9.91 19.16 3.87
CA PHE A 248 11.16 18.55 3.44
C PHE A 248 12.14 19.57 2.84
N GLU A 249 11.70 20.32 1.84
CA GLU A 249 12.50 21.37 1.20
C GLU A 249 13.01 22.41 2.21
N LYS A 250 12.16 22.80 3.16
CA LYS A 250 12.56 23.70 4.23
C LYS A 250 13.66 23.12 5.10
N CYS A 251 13.58 21.83 5.43
CA CYS A 251 14.57 21.15 6.24
C CYS A 251 15.91 21.05 5.50
N VAL A 252 15.88 20.67 4.22
CA VAL A 252 17.07 20.63 3.36
C VAL A 252 17.74 22.00 3.29
N ARG A 253 16.98 23.05 2.93
CA ARG A 253 17.50 24.42 2.82
C ARG A 253 18.09 24.97 4.12
N LYS A 254 17.55 24.56 5.27
CA LYS A 254 18.02 24.99 6.59
C LYS A 254 19.05 24.06 7.22
N ASN A 255 19.51 23.06 6.50
CA ASN A 255 20.42 22.03 6.98
C ASN A 255 19.95 21.44 8.32
N ILE A 256 18.67 21.07 8.39
CA ILE A 256 18.10 20.49 9.61
C ILE A 256 18.29 18.97 9.56
N HIS A 257 19.05 18.46 10.52
CA HIS A 257 19.25 17.04 10.73
C HIS A 257 18.21 16.53 11.76
N PRO A 258 17.26 15.67 11.38
CA PRO A 258 16.27 15.12 12.30
C PRO A 258 16.87 14.18 13.33
N PHE A 259 18.01 13.59 13.00
CA PHE A 259 18.74 12.62 13.82
C PHE A 259 20.21 13.03 13.99
N PRO A 260 20.51 14.13 14.71
CA PRO A 260 21.85 14.70 14.77
C PRO A 260 22.88 13.80 15.47
N LEU A 261 22.43 12.78 16.19
CA LEU A 261 23.30 11.81 16.89
C LEU A 261 23.37 10.47 16.14
N ALA A 262 22.86 10.39 14.92
CA ALA A 262 22.95 9.18 14.13
C ALA A 262 24.42 8.86 13.79
N ARG A 263 24.81 7.62 13.99
CA ARG A 263 26.13 7.07 13.67
C ARG A 263 26.06 6.09 12.52
N HIS A 264 24.89 5.50 12.30
CA HIS A 264 24.63 4.51 11.28
C HIS A 264 23.42 4.91 10.45
N ARG A 265 23.50 4.63 9.17
CA ARG A 265 22.41 4.79 8.20
C ARG A 265 21.90 3.41 7.82
N ALA A 266 20.66 3.12 8.12
CA ALA A 266 20.09 1.81 7.90
C ALA A 266 19.00 1.80 6.83
N LEU A 267 19.03 0.77 6.00
CA LEU A 267 17.90 0.31 5.22
C LEU A 267 17.06 -0.63 6.09
N ALA A 268 15.79 -0.34 6.22
CA ALA A 268 14.83 -1.28 6.82
C ALA A 268 14.21 -2.13 5.70
N TRP A 269 14.48 -3.42 5.71
CA TRP A 269 14.02 -4.34 4.67
C TRP A 269 12.98 -5.32 5.23
N SER A 270 12.16 -5.86 4.35
CA SER A 270 10.92 -6.58 4.64
C SER A 270 9.74 -5.66 4.99
N CYS A 271 8.57 -6.20 5.27
CA CYS A 271 7.40 -5.40 5.63
C CYS A 271 7.70 -4.56 6.87
N GLY A 272 7.62 -3.26 6.72
CA GLY A 272 8.06 -2.34 7.76
C GLY A 272 7.34 -2.58 9.08
N SER A 273 8.09 -2.49 10.17
CA SER A 273 7.57 -2.64 11.53
C SER A 273 6.59 -1.53 11.92
N THR A 274 5.52 -1.35 11.15
CA THR A 274 4.45 -0.40 11.50
C THR A 274 3.84 -0.71 12.86
N TYR A 275 3.86 -1.98 13.26
CA TYR A 275 3.47 -2.43 14.59
C TYR A 275 4.47 -1.99 15.70
N TYR A 276 5.71 -1.70 15.33
CA TYR A 276 6.78 -1.30 16.22
C TYR A 276 7.25 0.12 15.94
N ALA A 277 6.32 1.06 15.81
CA ALA A 277 6.63 2.48 15.55
C ALA A 277 7.66 3.04 16.56
N HIS A 278 7.73 2.46 17.77
CA HIS A 278 8.73 2.77 18.76
C HIS A 278 10.11 2.14 18.46
N GLY A 279 10.18 1.08 17.67
CA GLY A 279 11.43 0.39 17.34
C GLY A 279 12.43 1.31 16.64
N VAL A 280 11.97 2.11 15.69
CA VAL A 280 12.81 3.10 14.99
C VAL A 280 13.35 4.15 15.95
N GLN A 281 12.52 4.62 16.88
CA GLN A 281 12.97 5.58 17.89
C GLN A 281 13.92 4.94 18.89
N TRP A 282 13.73 3.68 19.25
CA TRP A 282 14.64 2.90 20.09
C TRP A 282 15.98 2.68 19.40
N LEU A 283 15.99 2.26 18.14
CA LEU A 283 17.22 2.09 17.35
C LEU A 283 18.04 3.38 17.32
N TYR A 284 17.38 4.51 17.10
CA TYR A 284 18.06 5.80 17.11
C TYR A 284 18.58 6.19 18.50
N ASN A 285 17.73 6.14 19.53
CA ASN A 285 18.09 6.62 20.88
C ASN A 285 19.15 5.74 21.57
N CYS A 286 19.05 4.41 21.39
CA CYS A 286 19.93 3.48 22.07
C CYS A 286 21.20 3.16 21.28
N TRP A 287 21.09 3.11 19.95
CA TRP A 287 22.16 2.61 19.09
C TRP A 287 22.70 3.65 18.11
N GLY A 288 22.04 4.80 17.96
CA GLY A 288 22.41 5.81 16.99
C GLY A 288 22.15 5.38 15.55
N ILE A 289 21.21 4.48 15.34
CA ILE A 289 20.85 3.96 14.01
C ILE A 289 19.68 4.78 13.48
N MET A 290 19.88 5.43 12.35
CA MET A 290 18.83 6.13 11.62
C MET A 290 18.34 5.27 10.46
N THR A 291 17.09 4.84 10.48
CA THR A 291 16.47 4.19 9.31
C THR A 291 16.13 5.26 8.25
N VAL A 292 16.86 5.22 7.14
CA VAL A 292 16.75 6.20 6.05
C VAL A 292 15.53 5.91 5.20
N ILE A 293 15.36 4.65 4.81
CA ILE A 293 14.29 4.19 3.93
C ILE A 293 13.85 2.79 4.35
N ASN A 294 12.64 2.42 4.06
CA ASN A 294 12.12 1.06 4.19
C ASN A 294 11.60 0.53 2.85
N MET A 295 11.47 -0.78 2.76
CA MET A 295 10.99 -1.45 1.56
C MET A 295 9.60 -0.97 1.13
N ASP A 296 8.68 -0.78 2.08
CA ASP A 296 7.32 -0.31 1.78
C ASP A 296 7.29 1.06 1.09
N SER A 297 8.26 1.92 1.42
CA SER A 297 8.38 3.24 0.79
C SER A 297 8.72 3.17 -0.69
N LEU A 298 9.34 2.06 -1.14
CA LEU A 298 9.76 1.87 -2.54
C LEU A 298 8.63 1.43 -3.45
N THR A 299 7.52 0.96 -2.89
CA THR A 299 6.42 0.41 -3.67
C THR A 299 5.71 1.48 -4.51
N GLY A 300 5.56 1.21 -5.81
CA GLY A 300 4.70 1.98 -6.71
C GLY A 300 5.14 3.42 -6.97
N HIS A 301 6.42 3.65 -7.21
CA HIS A 301 6.95 4.97 -7.58
C HIS A 301 7.31 5.09 -9.07
N ASN A 302 6.77 4.24 -9.90
CA ASN A 302 6.96 4.33 -11.35
C ASN A 302 6.23 5.57 -11.89
N ILE A 303 6.80 6.18 -12.91
CA ILE A 303 6.13 7.19 -13.70
C ILE A 303 5.45 6.47 -14.86
N VAL A 304 4.17 6.65 -14.99
CA VAL A 304 3.35 6.04 -16.04
C VAL A 304 3.27 6.99 -17.21
N ASP A 305 3.58 6.52 -18.42
CA ASP A 305 3.45 7.31 -19.63
C ASP A 305 1.97 7.36 -20.07
N THR A 306 1.42 8.55 -20.14
CA THR A 306 0.01 8.79 -20.48
C THR A 306 -0.18 9.24 -21.93
N THR A 307 0.87 9.20 -22.76
CA THR A 307 0.81 9.69 -24.15
C THR A 307 -0.08 8.82 -25.05
N ASP A 308 -0.13 7.54 -24.78
CA ASP A 308 -1.06 6.61 -25.45
C ASP A 308 -1.56 5.54 -24.46
N ARG A 309 -2.68 4.93 -24.80
CA ARG A 309 -3.38 3.99 -23.92
C ARG A 309 -2.60 2.68 -23.73
N GLU A 310 -2.00 2.17 -24.79
CA GLU A 310 -1.31 0.89 -24.75
C GLU A 310 -0.07 0.99 -23.85
N THR A 311 0.74 2.00 -24.03
CA THR A 311 1.90 2.29 -23.18
C THR A 311 1.48 2.51 -21.73
N MET A 312 0.44 3.29 -21.50
CA MET A 312 -0.07 3.56 -20.15
C MET A 312 -0.50 2.27 -19.44
N MET A 313 -1.23 1.40 -20.10
CA MET A 313 -1.69 0.14 -19.50
C MET A 313 -0.54 -0.83 -19.26
N SER A 314 0.45 -0.86 -20.15
CA SER A 314 1.70 -1.62 -19.98
C SER A 314 2.48 -1.13 -18.75
N ASP A 315 2.61 0.17 -18.57
CA ASP A 315 3.31 0.76 -17.42
C ASP A 315 2.58 0.49 -16.10
N ILE A 316 1.26 0.48 -16.09
CA ILE A 316 0.46 0.14 -14.90
C ILE A 316 0.65 -1.34 -14.55
N ALA A 317 0.61 -2.22 -15.53
CA ALA A 317 0.86 -3.63 -15.32
C ALA A 317 2.29 -3.88 -14.82
N ASP A 318 3.28 -3.23 -15.43
CA ASP A 318 4.69 -3.31 -15.01
C ASP A 318 4.90 -2.74 -13.61
N TRP A 319 4.29 -1.61 -13.28
CA TRP A 319 4.32 -1.05 -11.92
C TRP A 319 3.85 -2.07 -10.88
N HIS A 320 2.71 -2.68 -11.15
CA HIS A 320 2.16 -3.68 -10.24
C HIS A 320 3.06 -4.92 -10.14
N ALA A 321 3.62 -5.36 -11.26
CA ALA A 321 4.52 -6.50 -11.34
C ALA A 321 5.86 -6.28 -10.62
N ARG A 322 6.34 -5.05 -10.51
CA ARG A 322 7.67 -4.70 -9.92
C ARG A 322 7.61 -4.23 -8.47
N THR A 323 6.54 -4.52 -7.75
CA THR A 323 6.52 -4.21 -6.32
C THR A 323 7.65 -4.95 -5.59
N PRO A 324 8.40 -4.32 -4.67
CA PRO A 324 9.53 -4.95 -4.00
C PRO A 324 9.17 -6.26 -3.29
N MET A 325 8.01 -6.35 -2.67
CA MET A 325 7.54 -7.55 -1.98
C MET A 325 7.42 -8.75 -2.91
N ARG A 326 7.13 -8.53 -4.18
CA ARG A 326 7.01 -9.56 -5.18
C ARG A 326 8.33 -10.26 -5.50
N THR A 327 9.45 -9.57 -5.37
CA THR A 327 10.77 -10.15 -5.60
C THR A 327 11.09 -11.30 -4.63
N HIS A 328 10.36 -11.41 -3.52
CA HIS A 328 10.44 -12.54 -2.60
C HIS A 328 9.98 -13.86 -3.24
N THR A 329 8.99 -13.80 -4.14
CA THR A 329 8.37 -15.01 -4.73
C THR A 329 8.96 -15.40 -6.09
N VAL A 330 9.65 -14.48 -6.76
CA VAL A 330 10.22 -14.73 -8.10
C VAL A 330 11.42 -15.68 -8.08
N GLY A 331 11.95 -15.98 -6.87
CA GLY A 331 13.07 -16.87 -6.70
C GLY A 331 14.43 -16.26 -7.07
N GLY A 332 15.49 -16.99 -6.80
CA GLY A 332 16.86 -16.57 -7.07
C GLY A 332 17.35 -15.41 -6.18
N ASN A 333 18.39 -14.74 -6.61
CA ASN A 333 19.03 -13.68 -5.86
C ASN A 333 18.39 -12.29 -6.04
N ARG A 334 17.28 -12.18 -6.79
CA ARG A 334 16.72 -10.88 -7.19
C ARG A 334 16.33 -10.02 -5.98
N HIS A 335 15.72 -10.62 -4.99
CA HIS A 335 15.38 -9.94 -3.74
C HIS A 335 16.60 -9.39 -2.99
N LEU A 336 17.64 -10.22 -2.86
CA LEU A 336 18.90 -9.82 -2.25
C LEU A 336 19.60 -8.72 -3.05
N MET A 337 19.64 -8.85 -4.38
CA MET A 337 20.22 -7.82 -5.25
C MET A 337 19.51 -6.48 -5.10
N GLN A 338 18.17 -6.48 -5.10
CA GLN A 338 17.40 -5.26 -4.91
C GLN A 338 17.65 -4.62 -3.52
N MET A 339 17.80 -5.44 -2.49
CA MET A 339 18.15 -4.98 -1.14
C MET A 339 19.52 -4.30 -1.13
N TRP A 340 20.54 -4.93 -1.74
CA TRP A 340 21.88 -4.38 -1.81
C TRP A 340 21.95 -3.11 -2.64
N GLU A 341 21.37 -3.09 -3.82
CA GLU A 341 21.30 -1.92 -4.69
C GLU A 341 20.62 -0.74 -3.98
N THR A 342 19.57 -1.03 -3.21
CA THR A 342 18.89 -0.02 -2.40
C THR A 342 19.80 0.50 -1.28
N ALA A 343 20.49 -0.39 -0.56
CA ALA A 343 21.40 0.02 0.50
C ALA A 343 22.54 0.90 -0.04
N GLU A 344 23.11 0.53 -1.16
CA GLU A 344 24.16 1.30 -1.85
C GLU A 344 23.61 2.66 -2.32
N LYS A 345 22.45 2.67 -2.99
CA LYS A 345 21.80 3.91 -3.45
C LYS A 345 21.57 4.92 -2.36
N PHE A 346 21.16 4.46 -1.17
CA PHE A 346 20.88 5.32 -0.02
C PHE A 346 22.09 5.49 0.92
N ASN A 347 23.25 5.03 0.52
CA ASN A 347 24.48 5.09 1.31
C ASN A 347 24.26 4.55 2.74
N CYS A 348 23.65 3.38 2.83
CA CYS A 348 23.42 2.69 4.10
C CYS A 348 24.61 1.81 4.45
N ASP A 349 25.06 1.88 5.68
CA ASP A 349 26.11 1.03 6.25
C ASP A 349 25.53 -0.17 7.03
N THR A 350 24.23 -0.21 7.19
CA THR A 350 23.51 -1.22 7.96
C THR A 350 22.20 -1.59 7.27
N ILE A 351 21.85 -2.87 7.28
CA ILE A 351 20.55 -3.36 6.85
C ILE A 351 19.87 -4.00 8.06
N ILE A 352 18.63 -3.59 8.30
CA ILE A 352 17.79 -4.18 9.34
C ILE A 352 16.69 -4.95 8.65
N MET A 353 16.71 -6.26 8.77
CA MET A 353 15.61 -7.10 8.33
C MET A 353 14.59 -7.23 9.46
N TYR A 354 13.35 -6.89 9.15
CA TYR A 354 12.22 -7.24 10.00
C TYR A 354 11.68 -8.57 9.51
N ASP A 355 11.53 -9.50 10.43
CA ASP A 355 10.89 -10.76 10.13
C ASP A 355 9.44 -10.68 10.62
N ASP A 356 8.51 -10.67 9.66
CA ASP A 356 7.07 -10.66 9.94
C ASP A 356 6.47 -12.06 9.81
N ILE A 357 7.30 -13.05 9.53
CA ILE A 357 6.94 -14.46 9.49
C ILE A 357 7.07 -14.98 10.91
N GLY A 358 5.94 -15.34 11.51
CA GLY A 358 5.77 -15.68 12.92
C GLY A 358 6.66 -16.76 13.49
#